data_a89ddaefed2ade3ec4dd62cedc25950d
#
_entry.id   a89ddaefed2ade3ec4dd62cedc25950d
#
_cell.length_a   1.000
_cell.length_b   1.000
_cell.length_c   1.000
_cell.angle_alpha   90.00
_cell.angle_beta   90.00
_cell.angle_gamma   90.00
#
_symmetry.space_group_name_H-M   'P 1'
#
loop_
_entity.id
_entity.type
_entity.pdbx_description
1 polymer ?
#
loop_
_entity_poly.entity_id
_entity_poly.type
_entity_poly.pdbx_seq_one_letter_code
_entity_poly.pdbx_strand_id
1 'polypeptide(L)'
;FLQSETAECGLASLAMVADAHGLRISLAELRQRFPLSLKGAKLNQLIHVAQQLGFQTRPLRLDMDDLGKLKLPCILHWDFNHFVVLAKVGRSKVTILDPAIGEKTLAFSEVSDHFTGVALELTPGHEFKPRKALPSVSVRQLTGRVAGLRRALGQILLLSVALQVFVVLAPFFMQWVVDQVLVSADK
;
A
#
# COMPACT_ATOMS: atom_id res chain seq x y z
N PHE A 1 6.09 -4.35 3.19
CA PHE A 1 4.64 -4.08 3.25
C PHE A 1 4.42 -3.04 4.33
N LEU A 2 3.83 -1.89 3.97
CA LEU A 2 3.37 -0.90 4.93
C LEU A 2 1.85 -0.84 4.83
N GLN A 3 1.16 -0.72 5.98
CA GLN A 3 -0.28 -0.54 6.03
C GLN A 3 -0.65 0.85 5.49
N SER A 4 -1.78 0.94 4.81
CA SER A 4 -2.34 2.22 4.36
C SER A 4 -3.33 2.79 5.39
N GLU A 5 -3.94 1.91 6.18
CA GLU A 5 -4.93 2.24 7.21
C GLU A 5 -4.62 1.49 8.51
N THR A 6 -4.93 2.11 9.64
CA THR A 6 -4.67 1.55 10.99
C THR A 6 -5.38 0.20 11.21
N ALA A 7 -6.50 -0.04 10.51
CA ALA A 7 -7.27 -1.28 10.60
C ALA A 7 -6.62 -2.49 9.88
N GLU A 8 -5.53 -2.28 9.13
CA GLU A 8 -4.94 -3.29 8.23
C GLU A 8 -3.71 -3.98 8.79
N CYS A 9 -3.26 -3.61 9.98
CA CYS A 9 -2.04 -4.18 10.59
C CYS A 9 -2.03 -5.71 10.55
N GLY A 10 -3.16 -6.36 10.83
CA GLY A 10 -3.27 -7.81 10.80
C GLY A 10 -3.07 -8.42 9.41
N LEU A 11 -3.71 -7.87 8.36
CA LEU A 11 -3.52 -8.35 6.98
C LEU A 11 -2.11 -8.07 6.47
N ALA A 12 -1.54 -6.92 6.81
CA ALA A 12 -0.19 -6.57 6.43
C ALA A 12 0.84 -7.51 7.10
N SER A 13 0.66 -7.81 8.41
CA SER A 13 1.46 -8.80 9.11
C SER A 13 1.34 -10.19 8.48
N LEU A 14 0.13 -10.61 8.11
CA LEU A 14 -0.09 -11.88 7.42
C LEU A 14 0.58 -11.91 6.04
N ALA A 15 0.51 -10.81 5.28
CA ALA A 15 1.21 -10.69 3.99
C ALA A 15 2.73 -10.80 4.13
N MET A 16 3.32 -10.19 5.18
CA MET A 16 4.75 -10.30 5.46
C MET A 16 5.17 -11.73 5.77
N VAL A 17 4.40 -12.43 6.60
CA VAL A 17 4.68 -13.85 6.93
C VAL A 17 4.48 -14.72 5.69
N ALA A 18 3.45 -14.47 4.89
CA ALA A 18 3.22 -15.20 3.64
C ALA A 18 4.37 -15.00 2.64
N ASP A 19 4.88 -13.78 2.49
CA ASP A 19 6.03 -13.47 1.63
C ASP A 19 7.30 -14.19 2.08
N ALA A 20 7.55 -14.26 3.39
CA ALA A 20 8.67 -14.99 3.96
C ALA A 20 8.62 -16.51 3.66
N HIS A 21 7.43 -17.07 3.50
CA HIS A 21 7.20 -18.46 3.08
C HIS A 21 7.08 -18.63 1.55
N GLY A 22 7.31 -17.58 0.76
CA GLY A 22 7.31 -17.63 -0.70
C GLY A 22 5.92 -17.48 -1.34
N LEU A 23 4.88 -17.13 -0.56
CA LEU A 23 3.58 -16.75 -1.08
C LEU A 23 3.51 -15.22 -1.19
N ARG A 24 3.87 -14.69 -2.35
CA ARG A 24 3.78 -13.26 -2.61
C ARG A 24 2.36 -12.86 -2.97
N ILE A 25 1.67 -12.28 -2.01
CA ILE A 25 0.33 -11.75 -2.15
C ILE A 25 0.33 -10.26 -1.80
N SER A 26 -0.31 -9.43 -2.61
CA SER A 26 -0.40 -8.00 -2.32
C SER A 26 -1.47 -7.71 -1.25
N LEU A 27 -1.28 -6.62 -0.50
CA LEU A 27 -2.27 -6.18 0.47
C LEU A 27 -3.61 -5.84 -0.21
N ALA A 28 -3.57 -5.30 -1.44
CA ALA A 28 -4.77 -5.04 -2.24
C ALA A 28 -5.53 -6.32 -2.61
N GLU A 29 -4.83 -7.41 -2.96
CA GLU A 29 -5.43 -8.71 -3.22
C GLU A 29 -6.05 -9.30 -1.95
N LEU A 30 -5.38 -9.17 -0.79
CA LEU A 30 -5.93 -9.61 0.50
C LEU A 30 -7.20 -8.85 0.86
N ARG A 31 -7.24 -7.52 0.68
CA ARG A 31 -8.45 -6.71 0.91
C ARG A 31 -9.61 -7.14 0.04
N GLN A 32 -9.36 -7.39 -1.23
CA GLN A 32 -10.40 -7.78 -2.17
C GLN A 32 -10.97 -9.16 -1.85
N ARG A 33 -10.13 -10.09 -1.40
CA ARG A 33 -10.55 -11.46 -1.08
C ARG A 33 -11.15 -11.58 0.32
N PHE A 34 -10.68 -10.77 1.26
CA PHE A 34 -11.03 -10.83 2.68
C PHE A 34 -11.38 -9.45 3.22
N PRO A 35 -12.58 -8.96 2.93
CA PRO A 35 -13.02 -7.67 3.45
C PRO A 35 -13.07 -7.70 4.97
N LEU A 36 -12.20 -6.93 5.61
CA LEU A 36 -12.18 -6.77 7.07
C LEU A 36 -13.02 -5.57 7.50
N SER A 37 -13.49 -5.62 8.73
CA SER A 37 -14.17 -4.50 9.36
C SER A 37 -13.23 -3.30 9.52
N LEU A 38 -13.74 -2.08 9.41
CA LEU A 38 -13.03 -0.83 9.69
C LEU A 38 -12.50 -0.74 11.14
N LYS A 39 -12.99 -1.61 12.04
CA LYS A 39 -12.50 -1.71 13.43
C LYS A 39 -11.21 -2.52 13.60
N GLY A 40 -10.60 -2.96 12.51
CA GLY A 40 -9.40 -3.81 12.53
C GLY A 40 -9.69 -5.31 12.51
N ALA A 41 -8.65 -6.10 12.26
CA ALA A 41 -8.73 -7.56 12.24
C ALA A 41 -8.68 -8.12 13.66
N LYS A 42 -9.62 -9.00 13.99
CA LYS A 42 -9.51 -9.83 15.20
C LYS A 42 -8.63 -11.03 14.93
N LEU A 43 -7.97 -11.56 15.97
CA LEU A 43 -7.11 -12.74 15.85
C LEU A 43 -7.80 -13.92 15.15
N ASN A 44 -9.07 -14.20 15.49
CA ASN A 44 -9.85 -15.28 14.86
C ASN A 44 -10.03 -15.08 13.35
N GLN A 45 -10.18 -13.83 12.90
CA GLN A 45 -10.28 -13.52 11.48
C GLN A 45 -8.93 -13.74 10.77
N LEU A 46 -7.81 -13.36 11.41
CA LEU A 46 -6.47 -13.63 10.88
C LEU A 46 -6.20 -15.14 10.76
N ILE A 47 -6.61 -15.93 11.76
CA ILE A 47 -6.52 -17.38 11.72
C ILE A 47 -7.29 -17.92 10.51
N HIS A 48 -8.52 -17.48 10.31
CA HIS A 48 -9.35 -17.94 9.20
C HIS A 48 -8.74 -17.56 7.84
N VAL A 49 -8.28 -16.33 7.68
CA VAL A 49 -7.60 -15.88 6.44
C VAL A 49 -6.32 -16.68 6.18
N ALA A 50 -5.51 -16.91 7.20
CA ALA A 50 -4.28 -17.70 7.10
C ALA A 50 -4.56 -19.14 6.65
N GLN A 51 -5.60 -19.77 7.21
CA GLN A 51 -6.02 -21.11 6.80
C GLN A 51 -6.48 -21.17 5.35
N GLN A 52 -7.22 -20.16 4.89
CA GLN A 52 -7.64 -20.07 3.48
C GLN A 52 -6.46 -19.81 2.52
N LEU A 53 -5.36 -19.28 3.01
CA LEU A 53 -4.10 -19.17 2.28
C LEU A 53 -3.26 -20.45 2.32
N GLY A 54 -3.74 -21.50 2.98
CA GLY A 54 -3.07 -22.79 3.08
C GLY A 54 -2.08 -22.93 4.24
N PHE A 55 -2.09 -21.97 5.19
CA PHE A 55 -1.28 -22.08 6.40
C PHE A 55 -1.96 -22.93 7.47
N GLN A 56 -1.16 -23.72 8.18
CA GLN A 56 -1.52 -24.23 9.48
C GLN A 56 -1.24 -23.16 10.52
N THR A 57 -2.23 -22.89 11.36
CA THR A 57 -2.20 -21.84 12.36
C THR A 57 -2.14 -22.42 13.77
N ARG A 58 -1.29 -21.88 14.61
CA ARG A 58 -1.16 -22.23 16.01
C ARG A 58 -1.21 -20.98 16.87
N PRO A 59 -2.37 -20.58 17.38
CA PRO A 59 -2.46 -19.51 18.35
C PRO A 59 -1.89 -19.98 19.69
N LEU A 60 -1.05 -19.14 20.29
CA LEU A 60 -0.36 -19.44 21.54
C LEU A 60 -0.51 -18.27 22.51
N ARG A 61 -0.59 -18.62 23.78
CA ARG A 61 -0.36 -17.69 24.87
C ARG A 61 0.94 -18.07 25.56
N LEU A 62 1.86 -17.13 25.71
CA LEU A 62 3.20 -17.40 26.20
C LEU A 62 3.76 -16.17 26.93
N ASP A 63 4.74 -16.43 27.77
CA ASP A 63 5.51 -15.41 28.47
C ASP A 63 6.75 -14.99 27.65
N MET A 64 7.40 -13.89 28.07
CA MET A 64 8.56 -13.31 27.38
C MET A 64 9.72 -14.31 27.21
N ASP A 65 9.94 -15.18 28.17
CA ASP A 65 11.02 -16.17 28.16
C ASP A 65 10.85 -17.25 27.07
N ASP A 66 9.63 -17.42 26.60
CA ASP A 66 9.26 -18.42 25.59
C ASP A 66 9.27 -17.88 24.15
N LEU A 67 9.52 -16.57 23.96
CA LEU A 67 9.59 -15.94 22.62
C LEU A 67 10.62 -16.63 21.71
N GLY A 68 11.72 -17.10 22.28
CA GLY A 68 12.78 -17.79 21.54
C GLY A 68 12.40 -19.21 21.08
N LYS A 69 11.30 -19.78 21.58
CA LYS A 69 10.81 -21.11 21.21
C LYS A 69 9.81 -21.09 20.06
N LEU A 70 9.37 -19.89 19.64
CA LEU A 70 8.41 -19.70 18.54
C LEU A 70 9.03 -20.05 17.19
N LYS A 71 8.20 -20.62 16.32
CA LYS A 71 8.54 -20.79 14.90
C LYS A 71 8.42 -19.46 14.18
N LEU A 72 9.56 -18.97 13.68
CA LEU A 72 9.66 -17.67 13.00
C LEU A 72 9.52 -17.82 11.47
N PRO A 73 8.98 -16.81 10.79
CA PRO A 73 8.33 -15.63 11.33
C PRO A 73 6.92 -15.94 11.87
N CYS A 74 6.51 -15.22 12.92
CA CYS A 74 5.17 -15.35 13.50
C CYS A 74 4.56 -13.98 13.80
N ILE A 75 3.25 -13.92 14.01
CA ILE A 75 2.53 -12.68 14.31
C ILE A 75 2.39 -12.56 15.83
N LEU A 76 2.74 -11.39 16.37
CA LEU A 76 2.51 -11.03 17.77
C LEU A 76 1.37 -10.04 17.89
N HIS A 77 0.56 -10.18 18.94
CA HIS A 77 -0.42 -9.18 19.32
C HIS A 77 0.24 -8.11 20.18
N TRP A 78 0.06 -6.84 19.83
CA TRP A 78 0.83 -5.70 20.29
C TRP A 78 -0.11 -4.59 20.78
N ASP A 79 0.19 -3.96 21.90
CA ASP A 79 -0.59 -2.84 22.45
C ASP A 79 -2.12 -3.07 22.50
N PHE A 80 -2.59 -4.31 22.64
CA PHE A 80 -3.99 -4.75 22.65
C PHE A 80 -4.83 -4.46 21.40
N ASN A 81 -4.29 -3.70 20.44
CA ASN A 81 -5.03 -3.27 19.23
C ASN A 81 -4.20 -3.36 17.93
N HIS A 82 -2.98 -3.85 18.00
CA HIS A 82 -2.05 -3.90 16.88
C HIS A 82 -1.47 -5.30 16.67
N PHE A 83 -0.97 -5.58 15.47
CA PHE A 83 -0.28 -6.81 15.12
C PHE A 83 1.05 -6.48 14.46
N VAL A 84 2.11 -7.15 14.90
CA VAL A 84 3.45 -7.05 14.34
C VAL A 84 3.99 -8.42 14.01
N VAL A 85 5.01 -8.51 13.16
CA VAL A 85 5.66 -9.77 12.82
C VAL A 85 6.97 -9.89 13.59
N LEU A 86 7.12 -10.96 14.32
CA LEU A 86 8.40 -11.37 14.93
C LEU A 86 9.25 -12.05 13.88
N ALA A 87 10.31 -11.38 13.44
CA ALA A 87 11.18 -11.87 12.39
C ALA A 87 12.40 -12.62 12.93
N LYS A 88 13.02 -12.13 14.02
CA LYS A 88 14.22 -12.75 14.64
C LYS A 88 14.22 -12.52 16.14
N VAL A 89 14.68 -13.52 16.86
CA VAL A 89 14.96 -13.44 18.30
C VAL A 89 16.47 -13.66 18.52
N GLY A 90 17.15 -12.63 19.02
CA GLY A 90 18.55 -12.71 19.41
C GLY A 90 18.71 -12.94 20.91
N ARG A 91 19.93 -12.90 21.43
CA ARG A 91 20.21 -13.08 22.87
C ARG A 91 19.71 -11.92 23.74
N SER A 92 19.76 -10.69 23.25
CA SER A 92 19.40 -9.48 24.00
C SER A 92 18.43 -8.57 23.26
N LYS A 93 18.18 -8.85 21.99
CA LYS A 93 17.35 -8.02 21.10
C LYS A 93 16.44 -8.86 20.24
N VAL A 94 15.33 -8.28 19.86
CA VAL A 94 14.29 -8.89 19.05
C VAL A 94 14.07 -8.00 17.81
N THR A 95 14.01 -8.60 16.63
CA THR A 95 13.67 -7.87 15.40
C THR A 95 12.19 -8.10 15.08
N ILE A 96 11.43 -7.04 15.02
CA ILE A 96 10.03 -7.03 14.62
C ILE A 96 9.86 -6.26 13.31
N LEU A 97 8.87 -6.67 12.52
CA LEU A 97 8.41 -5.93 11.36
C LEU A 97 7.03 -5.34 11.71
N ASP A 98 7.00 -4.05 11.91
CA ASP A 98 5.79 -3.32 12.22
C ASP A 98 5.17 -2.80 10.91
N PRO A 99 3.92 -3.16 10.58
CA PRO A 99 3.25 -2.68 9.38
C PRO A 99 3.10 -1.16 9.30
N ALA A 100 3.10 -0.48 10.44
CA ALA A 100 2.96 0.97 10.48
C ALA A 100 4.28 1.72 10.24
N ILE A 101 5.40 1.14 10.71
CA ILE A 101 6.66 1.87 10.86
C ILE A 101 7.82 1.19 10.11
N GLY A 102 7.71 -0.11 9.86
CA GLY A 102 8.74 -0.93 9.23
C GLY A 102 9.52 -1.80 10.20
N GLU A 103 10.76 -2.15 9.84
CA GLU A 103 11.62 -3.00 10.66
C GLU A 103 12.18 -2.24 11.87
N LYS A 104 12.05 -2.86 13.05
CA LYS A 104 12.62 -2.36 14.31
C LYS A 104 13.35 -3.46 15.04
N THR A 105 14.43 -3.08 15.72
CA THR A 105 15.16 -3.96 16.64
C THR A 105 15.02 -3.38 18.05
N LEU A 106 14.35 -4.11 18.93
CA LEU A 106 14.00 -3.70 20.29
C LEU A 106 14.74 -4.57 21.31
N ALA A 107 14.96 -4.02 22.51
CA ALA A 107 15.42 -4.81 23.65
C ALA A 107 14.25 -5.64 24.22
N PHE A 108 14.55 -6.74 24.93
CA PHE A 108 13.49 -7.56 25.55
C PHE A 108 12.61 -6.78 26.53
N SER A 109 13.17 -5.79 27.24
CA SER A 109 12.39 -4.91 28.12
C SER A 109 11.35 -4.11 27.37
N GLU A 110 11.72 -3.53 26.24
CA GLU A 110 10.79 -2.77 25.39
C GLU A 110 9.71 -3.67 24.77
N VAL A 111 10.07 -4.89 24.37
CA VAL A 111 9.08 -5.87 23.88
C VAL A 111 8.08 -6.23 24.98
N SER A 112 8.54 -6.37 26.22
CA SER A 112 7.69 -6.68 27.37
C SER A 112 6.61 -5.63 27.65
N ASP A 113 6.90 -4.36 27.38
CA ASP A 113 5.97 -3.26 27.62
C ASP A 113 4.79 -3.26 26.62
N HIS A 114 4.98 -3.86 25.45
CA HIS A 114 4.02 -3.84 24.36
C HIS A 114 3.39 -5.20 24.04
N PHE A 115 4.12 -6.28 24.26
CA PHE A 115 3.66 -7.64 23.95
C PHE A 115 2.58 -8.10 24.91
N THR A 116 1.42 -8.50 24.39
CA THR A 116 0.25 -8.89 25.19
C THR A 116 0.24 -10.37 25.62
N GLY A 117 1.32 -11.10 25.35
CA GLY A 117 1.40 -12.53 25.63
C GLY A 117 0.72 -13.43 24.58
N VAL A 118 0.24 -12.86 23.46
CA VAL A 118 -0.45 -13.64 22.42
C VAL A 118 0.37 -13.65 21.13
N ALA A 119 0.65 -14.85 20.62
CA ALA A 119 1.34 -15.05 19.35
C ALA A 119 0.56 -16.00 18.43
N LEU A 120 0.72 -15.84 17.15
CA LEU A 120 0.16 -16.69 16.10
C LEU A 120 1.30 -17.24 15.24
N GLU A 121 1.62 -18.51 15.42
CA GLU A 121 2.53 -19.21 14.52
C GLU A 121 1.81 -19.62 13.24
N LEU A 122 2.52 -19.50 12.13
CA LEU A 122 2.05 -19.80 10.79
C LEU A 122 3.07 -20.73 10.13
N THR A 123 2.64 -21.91 9.76
CA THR A 123 3.49 -22.87 9.04
C THR A 123 2.81 -23.29 7.74
N PRO A 124 3.54 -23.44 6.63
CA PRO A 124 2.97 -23.94 5.38
C PRO A 124 2.29 -25.30 5.62
N GLY A 125 1.00 -25.41 5.27
CA GLY A 125 0.24 -26.66 5.29
C GLY A 125 0.37 -27.43 3.98
N HIS A 126 -0.33 -28.55 3.86
CA HIS A 126 -0.33 -29.42 2.66
C HIS A 126 -0.93 -28.72 1.42
N GLU A 127 -1.85 -27.77 1.65
CA GLU A 127 -2.50 -27.01 0.58
C GLU A 127 -1.77 -25.70 0.23
N PHE A 128 -0.69 -25.40 0.96
CA PHE A 128 0.10 -24.20 0.72
C PHE A 128 0.81 -24.26 -0.62
N LYS A 129 0.53 -23.32 -1.51
CA LYS A 129 1.15 -23.20 -2.82
C LYS A 129 1.97 -21.91 -2.88
N PRO A 130 3.31 -22.00 -2.87
CA PRO A 130 4.14 -20.83 -3.12
C PRO A 130 3.76 -20.19 -4.46
N ARG A 131 3.55 -18.89 -4.46
CA ARG A 131 3.18 -18.15 -5.66
C ARG A 131 4.14 -16.98 -5.82
N LYS A 132 4.85 -16.94 -6.95
CA LYS A 132 5.60 -15.74 -7.32
C LYS A 132 4.63 -14.58 -7.49
N ALA A 133 5.01 -13.40 -7.03
CA ALA A 133 4.21 -12.20 -7.24
C ALA A 133 3.83 -12.09 -8.72
N LEU A 134 2.58 -11.82 -8.99
CA LEU A 134 2.20 -11.27 -10.29
C LEU A 134 3.04 -10.01 -10.48
N PRO A 135 3.69 -9.83 -11.64
CA PRO A 135 4.47 -8.64 -11.87
C PRO A 135 3.59 -7.43 -11.56
N SER A 136 4.03 -6.59 -10.63
CA SER A 136 3.33 -5.35 -10.33
C SER A 136 3.21 -4.60 -11.65
N VAL A 137 1.97 -4.35 -12.09
CA VAL A 137 1.74 -3.59 -13.32
C VAL A 137 2.28 -2.20 -13.05
N SER A 138 3.48 -1.93 -13.56
CA SER A 138 4.10 -0.63 -13.45
C SER A 138 3.20 0.39 -14.14
N VAL A 139 2.95 1.53 -13.50
CA VAL A 139 2.23 2.66 -14.13
C VAL A 139 2.83 3.00 -15.50
N ARG A 140 4.13 2.77 -15.67
CA ARG A 140 4.85 2.91 -16.93
C ARG A 140 4.43 1.89 -18.00
N GLN A 141 3.86 0.73 -17.60
CA GLN A 141 3.25 -0.25 -18.52
C GLN A 141 1.82 0.13 -18.89
N LEU A 142 1.09 0.79 -17.99
CA LEU A 142 -0.24 1.34 -18.24
C LEU A 142 -0.18 2.61 -19.14
N THR A 143 0.87 3.41 -19.01
CA THR A 143 1.18 4.49 -19.94
C THR A 143 1.89 3.95 -21.19
N GLY A 144 1.56 2.73 -21.65
CA GLY A 144 2.11 2.14 -22.86
C GLY A 144 2.41 3.22 -23.89
N ARG A 145 3.38 3.06 -24.76
CA ARG A 145 3.71 4.02 -25.82
C ARG A 145 2.43 4.60 -26.40
N VAL A 146 2.00 5.75 -25.89
CA VAL A 146 0.91 6.52 -26.48
C VAL A 146 1.47 7.06 -27.80
N ALA A 147 1.40 6.20 -28.82
CA ALA A 147 1.83 6.56 -30.16
C ALA A 147 0.98 7.75 -30.58
N GLY A 148 1.62 8.89 -30.83
CA GLY A 148 0.92 10.11 -31.23
C GLY A 148 0.73 11.19 -30.15
N LEU A 149 1.04 10.95 -28.87
CA LEU A 149 0.91 11.95 -27.82
C LEU A 149 1.65 13.24 -28.15
N ARG A 150 2.86 13.15 -28.69
CA ARG A 150 3.64 14.32 -29.12
C ARG A 150 2.95 15.09 -30.24
N ARG A 151 2.31 14.39 -31.21
CA ARG A 151 1.54 15.03 -32.28
C ARG A 151 0.29 15.69 -31.74
N ALA A 152 -0.44 15.00 -30.88
CA ALA A 152 -1.65 15.55 -30.26
C ALA A 152 -1.35 16.79 -29.40
N LEU A 153 -0.30 16.73 -28.58
CA LEU A 153 0.15 17.89 -27.79
C LEU A 153 0.62 19.04 -28.69
N GLY A 154 1.35 18.76 -29.78
CA GLY A 154 1.75 19.76 -30.74
C GLY A 154 0.57 20.45 -31.44
N GLN A 155 -0.46 19.68 -31.84
CA GLN A 155 -1.69 20.21 -32.43
C GLN A 155 -2.48 21.07 -31.44
N ILE A 156 -2.63 20.62 -30.19
CA ILE A 156 -3.31 21.37 -29.14
C ILE A 156 -2.57 22.68 -28.87
N LEU A 157 -1.24 22.65 -28.78
CA LEU A 157 -0.44 23.86 -28.57
C LEU A 157 -0.58 24.83 -29.74
N LEU A 158 -0.51 24.34 -30.98
CA LEU A 158 -0.64 25.18 -32.17
C LEU A 158 -1.99 25.84 -32.27
N LEU A 159 -3.08 25.07 -32.02
CA LEU A 159 -4.44 25.58 -31.98
C LEU A 159 -4.62 26.62 -30.86
N SER A 160 -4.06 26.37 -29.69
CA SER A 160 -4.12 27.26 -28.54
C SER A 160 -3.42 28.60 -28.86
N VAL A 161 -2.24 28.56 -29.48
CA VAL A 161 -1.50 29.78 -29.90
C VAL A 161 -2.30 30.52 -30.96
N ALA A 162 -2.85 29.82 -31.98
CA ALA A 162 -3.67 30.46 -33.01
C ALA A 162 -4.87 31.18 -32.40
N LEU A 163 -5.58 30.52 -31.48
CA LEU A 163 -6.72 31.11 -30.79
C LEU A 163 -6.33 32.31 -29.94
N GLN A 164 -5.19 32.26 -29.27
CA GLN A 164 -4.63 33.40 -28.52
C GLN A 164 -4.34 34.60 -29.40
N VAL A 165 -3.79 34.38 -30.60
CA VAL A 165 -3.53 35.45 -31.58
C VAL A 165 -4.84 36.12 -32.00
N PHE A 166 -5.90 35.34 -32.28
CA PHE A 166 -7.23 35.90 -32.61
C PHE A 166 -7.82 36.70 -31.46
N VAL A 167 -7.70 36.24 -30.24
CA VAL A 167 -8.22 36.94 -29.05
C VAL A 167 -7.51 38.29 -28.87
N VAL A 168 -6.21 38.35 -29.16
CA VAL A 168 -5.41 39.62 -29.09
C VAL A 168 -5.73 40.55 -30.25
N LEU A 169 -5.96 40.03 -31.45
CA LEU A 169 -6.25 40.84 -32.64
C LEU A 169 -7.69 41.43 -32.62
N ALA A 170 -8.64 40.75 -32.03
CA ALA A 170 -10.03 41.15 -32.00
C ALA A 170 -10.24 42.58 -31.44
N PRO A 171 -9.70 42.97 -30.29
CA PRO A 171 -9.84 44.34 -29.79
C PRO A 171 -9.20 45.40 -30.70
N PHE A 172 -8.08 45.10 -31.35
CA PHE A 172 -7.45 46.03 -32.30
C PHE A 172 -8.31 46.22 -33.53
N PHE A 173 -8.93 45.18 -34.04
CA PHE A 173 -9.86 45.27 -35.15
C PHE A 173 -11.08 46.12 -34.79
N MET A 174 -11.66 45.88 -33.60
CA MET A 174 -12.76 46.69 -33.11
C MET A 174 -12.39 48.19 -32.96
N GLN A 175 -11.23 48.46 -32.40
CA GLN A 175 -10.70 49.82 -32.25
C GLN A 175 -10.55 50.49 -33.61
N TRP A 176 -10.00 49.80 -34.60
CA TRP A 176 -9.82 50.32 -35.95
C TRP A 176 -11.16 50.62 -36.67
N VAL A 177 -12.16 49.72 -36.50
CA VAL A 177 -13.53 49.93 -37.03
C VAL A 177 -14.18 51.15 -36.38
N VAL A 178 -14.08 51.31 -35.08
CA VAL A 178 -14.64 52.44 -34.33
C VAL A 178 -14.00 53.75 -34.79
N ASP A 179 -12.68 53.81 -34.90
CA ASP A 179 -11.92 55.01 -35.32
C ASP A 179 -12.25 55.41 -36.76
N GLN A 180 -12.39 54.45 -37.68
CA GLN A 180 -12.64 54.75 -39.07
C GLN A 180 -14.13 55.03 -39.41
N VAL A 181 -15.05 54.35 -38.75
CA VAL A 181 -16.49 54.47 -39.06
C VAL A 181 -17.14 55.59 -38.25
N LEU A 182 -16.84 55.71 -36.95
CA LEU A 182 -17.47 56.68 -36.08
C LEU A 182 -16.80 58.06 -36.16
N VAL A 183 -15.47 58.14 -36.25
CA VAL A 183 -14.76 59.41 -36.25
C VAL A 183 -14.77 60.04 -37.66
N SER A 184 -14.86 59.25 -38.74
CA SER A 184 -14.95 59.79 -40.11
C SER A 184 -16.35 60.20 -40.55
N ALA A 185 -17.42 59.75 -39.87
CA ALA A 185 -18.80 60.13 -40.17
C ALA A 185 -19.21 61.51 -39.62
N ASP A 186 -18.36 62.15 -38.83
CA ASP A 186 -18.65 63.47 -38.19
C ASP A 186 -17.91 64.63 -38.87
N LYS A 187 -17.66 64.50 -40.20
CA LYS A 187 -17.12 65.61 -41.05
C LYS A 187 -18.08 65.93 -42.17
#